data_42b3d5e6b856f4e777633da608baf464
#
_entry.id   42b3d5e6b856f4e777633da608baf464
#
_cell.length_a   1.000
_cell.length_b   1.000
_cell.length_c   1.000
_cell.angle_alpha   90.00
_cell.angle_beta   90.00
_cell.angle_gamma   90.00
#
_symmetry.space_group_name_H-M   'P 1'
#
loop_
_entity.id
_entity.type
_entity.pdbx_description
1 polymer ?
#
loop_
_entity_poly.entity_id
_entity_poly.type
_entity_poly.pdbx_seq_one_letter_code
_entity_poly.pdbx_strand_id
1 'polypeptide(L)'
;MHPAAPPRRLVAVLTGLSCLLLPLLGQLPKAYATTHPNETADAYDSPAGTTTAAGPGAMAAAPYEYLGWGKPQKPTEVMAATGVKWFTLAFILSDGGCNPKWDGDRPLTGGPDEDAIDAIRAAGGDIVVSVGGWSGDKLGEKCTSAAALAGAYQKVINAYHLKALDIDIEDTEFSKATVRQRVVDALKTVRKANPGLVTYVTMGTTPTGPDATGKDLIKRGAAAGLDNDGWVVMPFDFGGHTGTMGAATVTALDGLKSAVKSAYGYSDDAAYRHIGVSSMNGKTDDADETVTTTDFRTILGYAQQHHIARYAFWSINRDRVCGSGSDGDTCSGVSQSPYEFTKIVVQYKG
;
A
#
# COMPACT_ATOMS: atom_id res chain seq x y z
N MET A 1 -14.52 3.36 -23.18
CA MET A 1 -15.40 4.56 -23.16
C MET A 1 -15.79 4.80 -21.70
N HIS A 2 -15.19 5.80 -21.08
CA HIS A 2 -15.48 6.13 -19.67
C HIS A 2 -16.82 6.86 -19.59
N PRO A 3 -17.68 6.60 -18.59
CA PRO A 3 -18.85 7.42 -18.36
C PRO A 3 -18.45 8.76 -17.73
N ALA A 4 -18.97 9.84 -18.32
CA ALA A 4 -18.75 11.21 -17.87
C ALA A 4 -19.40 11.47 -16.51
N ALA A 5 -18.70 12.21 -15.65
CA ALA A 5 -19.17 12.66 -14.34
C ALA A 5 -20.34 13.66 -14.48
N PRO A 6 -21.32 13.65 -13.54
CA PRO A 6 -22.44 14.58 -13.57
C PRO A 6 -22.05 16.01 -13.10
N PRO A 7 -22.80 17.06 -13.53
CA PRO A 7 -22.45 18.44 -13.26
C PRO A 7 -22.76 18.88 -11.82
N ARG A 8 -21.85 19.68 -11.25
CA ARG A 8 -21.95 20.30 -9.93
C ARG A 8 -23.06 21.34 -9.88
N ARG A 9 -23.91 21.27 -8.87
CA ARG A 9 -24.81 22.35 -8.48
C ARG A 9 -24.10 23.26 -7.46
N LEU A 10 -24.02 24.56 -7.79
CA LEU A 10 -23.66 25.63 -6.85
C LEU A 10 -24.79 25.82 -5.82
N VAL A 11 -24.42 25.82 -4.56
CA VAL A 11 -25.28 26.35 -3.48
C VAL A 11 -24.52 27.51 -2.81
N ALA A 12 -25.08 28.67 -2.90
CA ALA A 12 -24.61 29.86 -2.22
C ALA A 12 -25.12 29.85 -0.77
N VAL A 13 -24.24 30.12 0.20
CA VAL A 13 -24.64 30.32 1.60
C VAL A 13 -24.18 31.73 2.05
N LEU A 14 -25.15 32.45 2.56
CA LEU A 14 -25.03 33.80 3.12
C LEU A 14 -24.32 33.83 4.49
N THR A 15 -23.62 34.88 4.69
CA THR A 15 -22.93 35.38 5.88
C THR A 15 -23.84 35.63 7.07
N GLY A 16 -23.36 35.29 8.27
CA GLY A 16 -23.92 35.74 9.54
C GLY A 16 -22.81 35.92 10.59
N LEU A 17 -22.55 37.20 10.91
CA LEU A 17 -21.58 37.70 11.88
C LEU A 17 -22.21 37.75 13.27
N SER A 18 -21.51 37.29 14.33
CA SER A 18 -21.62 37.89 15.68
C SER A 18 -20.51 37.43 16.62
N CYS A 19 -19.85 38.44 17.14
CA CYS A 19 -18.89 38.41 18.26
C CYS A 19 -19.53 38.08 19.61
N LEU A 20 -18.79 37.42 20.50
CA LEU A 20 -18.76 37.81 21.94
C LEU A 20 -17.52 37.17 22.61
N LEU A 21 -16.67 38.05 23.12
CA LEU A 21 -15.53 37.79 24.02
C LEU A 21 -16.01 37.69 25.47
N LEU A 22 -15.44 36.77 26.29
CA LEU A 22 -15.13 37.04 27.70
C LEU A 22 -14.18 35.97 28.26
N PRO A 23 -13.18 36.32 29.08
CA PRO A 23 -12.20 35.41 29.62
C PRO A 23 -12.55 34.91 31.04
N LEU A 24 -12.18 33.70 31.42
CA LEU A 24 -12.15 33.27 32.80
C LEU A 24 -10.83 32.59 33.12
N LEU A 25 -10.07 33.24 34.00
CA LEU A 25 -8.95 32.68 34.75
C LEU A 25 -9.47 31.67 35.78
N GLY A 26 -8.81 30.54 35.93
CA GLY A 26 -9.15 29.55 36.97
C GLY A 26 -8.00 28.56 37.21
N GLN A 27 -7.09 28.93 38.12
CA GLN A 27 -6.33 28.18 39.12
C GLN A 27 -5.99 26.68 38.90
N LEU A 28 -4.68 26.40 38.97
CA LEU A 28 -4.05 25.10 39.14
C LEU A 28 -4.24 24.55 40.57
N PRO A 29 -4.47 23.25 40.76
CA PRO A 29 -4.27 22.62 42.06
C PRO A 29 -2.89 21.98 42.21
N LYS A 30 -2.33 22.13 43.40
CA LYS A 30 -1.03 21.66 43.88
C LYS A 30 -0.97 20.12 43.93
N ALA A 31 0.20 19.59 43.56
CA ALA A 31 0.59 18.21 43.78
C ALA A 31 0.74 17.89 45.30
N TYR A 32 0.17 16.79 45.71
CA TYR A 32 0.51 16.13 46.97
C TYR A 32 1.28 14.85 46.66
N ALA A 33 2.50 14.79 47.14
CA ALA A 33 3.30 13.56 47.16
C ALA A 33 2.90 12.74 48.39
N THR A 34 2.48 11.50 48.17
CA THR A 34 2.37 10.49 49.22
C THR A 34 3.35 9.35 48.91
N THR A 35 4.33 9.23 49.80
CA THR A 35 5.24 8.08 49.92
C THR A 35 4.51 6.92 50.55
N HIS A 36 4.55 5.73 49.95
CA HIS A 36 4.24 4.46 50.61
C HIS A 36 5.35 3.43 50.38
N PRO A 37 5.61 2.53 51.31
CA PRO A 37 6.85 1.78 51.42
C PRO A 37 6.82 0.46 50.62
N ASN A 38 8.01 -0.06 50.42
CA ASN A 38 8.36 -1.35 49.82
C ASN A 38 7.43 -2.50 50.19
N GLU A 39 6.83 -3.12 49.20
CA GLU A 39 6.42 -4.52 49.24
C GLU A 39 7.19 -5.30 48.19
N THR A 40 7.86 -6.35 48.63
CA THR A 40 8.56 -7.34 47.84
C THR A 40 7.53 -8.12 47.01
N ALA A 41 7.52 -7.94 45.70
CA ALA A 41 6.71 -8.75 44.82
C ALA A 41 7.48 -10.00 44.41
N ASP A 42 6.95 -11.14 44.77
CA ASP A 42 7.36 -12.47 44.31
C ASP A 42 7.29 -12.54 42.78
N ALA A 43 8.37 -13.00 42.19
CA ALA A 43 8.45 -13.27 40.77
C ALA A 43 7.54 -14.44 40.40
N TYR A 44 6.39 -14.13 39.79
CA TYR A 44 5.60 -15.11 39.06
C TYR A 44 6.25 -15.32 37.69
N ASP A 45 6.93 -16.46 37.58
CA ASP A 45 7.50 -16.95 36.33
C ASP A 45 6.35 -17.39 35.41
N SER A 46 5.88 -16.48 34.55
CA SER A 46 4.97 -16.84 33.48
C SER A 46 5.82 -17.40 32.32
N PRO A 47 5.50 -18.58 31.79
CA PRO A 47 6.22 -19.08 30.64
C PRO A 47 6.03 -18.11 29.47
N ALA A 48 7.11 -17.52 29.00
CA ALA A 48 7.17 -16.74 27.78
C ALA A 48 6.67 -17.60 26.62
N GLY A 49 5.39 -17.44 26.30
CA GLY A 49 4.86 -17.90 25.02
C GLY A 49 5.66 -17.22 23.94
N THR A 50 6.53 -17.96 23.29
CA THR A 50 7.18 -17.56 22.05
C THR A 50 6.09 -17.35 21.01
N THR A 51 5.49 -16.15 20.97
CA THR A 51 4.85 -15.66 19.76
C THR A 51 5.99 -15.47 18.77
N THR A 52 6.22 -16.47 17.94
CA THR A 52 6.98 -16.30 16.71
C THR A 52 6.28 -15.18 15.96
N ALA A 53 6.84 -13.97 16.02
CA ALA A 53 6.45 -12.89 15.13
C ALA A 53 6.44 -13.49 13.73
N ALA A 54 5.30 -13.41 13.04
CA ALA A 54 5.21 -13.86 11.67
C ALA A 54 6.35 -13.15 10.93
N GLY A 55 7.30 -13.92 10.40
CA GLY A 55 8.45 -13.38 9.71
C GLY A 55 7.98 -12.48 8.55
N PRO A 56 8.84 -11.61 7.99
CA PRO A 56 8.48 -10.69 6.90
C PRO A 56 7.84 -11.41 5.70
N GLY A 57 7.99 -12.72 5.59
CA GLY A 57 7.53 -13.52 4.48
C GLY A 57 6.04 -13.44 4.13
N ALA A 58 5.16 -13.44 5.11
CA ALA A 58 3.72 -13.37 4.82
C ALA A 58 3.30 -11.97 4.35
N MET A 59 3.92 -10.92 4.87
CA MET A 59 3.70 -9.54 4.45
C MET A 59 4.24 -9.27 3.04
N ALA A 60 5.37 -9.91 2.68
CA ALA A 60 5.94 -9.79 1.34
C ALA A 60 5.01 -10.32 0.23
N ALA A 61 4.07 -11.20 0.58
CA ALA A 61 3.06 -11.77 -0.32
C ALA A 61 1.65 -11.23 0.00
N ALA A 62 1.49 -9.92 0.09
CA ALA A 62 0.22 -9.25 0.37
C ALA A 62 -0.43 -8.72 -0.92
N PRO A 63 -1.28 -9.50 -1.61
CA PRO A 63 -1.97 -9.04 -2.80
C PRO A 63 -2.95 -7.91 -2.49
N TYR A 64 -3.24 -7.07 -3.51
CA TYR A 64 -4.21 -6.01 -3.39
C TYR A 64 -5.64 -6.55 -3.36
N GLU A 65 -6.45 -5.95 -2.49
CA GLU A 65 -7.90 -6.08 -2.51
C GLU A 65 -8.53 -4.70 -2.37
N TYR A 66 -9.50 -4.41 -3.23
CA TYR A 66 -10.21 -3.16 -3.27
C TYR A 66 -11.64 -3.37 -2.76
N LEU A 67 -11.98 -2.78 -1.62
CA LEU A 67 -13.26 -3.03 -0.95
C LEU A 67 -14.38 -2.11 -1.44
N GLY A 68 -14.07 -1.02 -2.16
CA GLY A 68 -15.01 0.01 -2.54
C GLY A 68 -15.93 -0.36 -3.72
N TRP A 69 -15.46 -1.19 -4.67
CA TRP A 69 -16.20 -1.60 -5.86
C TRP A 69 -15.58 -2.87 -6.48
N GLY A 70 -16.04 -3.29 -7.66
CA GLY A 70 -15.51 -4.50 -8.32
C GLY A 70 -15.96 -5.80 -7.67
N LYS A 71 -17.06 -5.78 -6.91
CA LYS A 71 -17.64 -6.94 -6.23
C LYS A 71 -16.57 -7.73 -5.44
N PRO A 72 -15.93 -7.12 -4.45
CA PRO A 72 -14.85 -7.75 -3.70
C PRO A 72 -15.32 -9.07 -3.09
N GLN A 73 -14.43 -10.05 -3.08
CA GLN A 73 -14.62 -11.26 -2.31
C GLN A 73 -14.44 -10.92 -0.82
N LYS A 74 -15.10 -11.64 0.06
CA LYS A 74 -14.84 -11.45 1.48
C LYS A 74 -13.41 -11.92 1.82
N PRO A 75 -12.55 -11.07 2.41
CA PRO A 75 -11.18 -11.43 2.71
C PRO A 75 -11.06 -12.76 3.49
N THR A 76 -11.96 -13.03 4.42
CA THR A 76 -11.96 -14.27 5.21
C THR A 76 -12.26 -15.52 4.37
N GLU A 77 -13.07 -15.40 3.31
CA GLU A 77 -13.31 -16.50 2.36
C GLU A 77 -12.04 -16.73 1.51
N VAL A 78 -11.36 -15.66 1.08
CA VAL A 78 -10.08 -15.75 0.36
C VAL A 78 -9.02 -16.40 1.25
N MET A 79 -8.92 -16.00 2.53
CA MET A 79 -8.01 -16.62 3.51
C MET A 79 -8.24 -18.11 3.65
N ALA A 80 -9.49 -18.53 3.77
CA ALA A 80 -9.86 -19.94 3.90
C ALA A 80 -9.53 -20.74 2.63
N ALA A 81 -9.73 -20.15 1.44
CA ALA A 81 -9.52 -20.82 0.15
C ALA A 81 -8.05 -20.90 -0.29
N THR A 82 -7.20 -19.98 0.19
CA THR A 82 -5.83 -19.80 -0.34
C THR A 82 -4.73 -19.89 0.70
N GLY A 83 -5.06 -19.67 1.97
CA GLY A 83 -4.08 -19.54 3.04
C GLY A 83 -3.39 -18.18 3.09
N VAL A 84 -3.80 -17.19 2.27
CA VAL A 84 -3.29 -15.82 2.36
C VAL A 84 -3.51 -15.26 3.77
N LYS A 85 -2.52 -14.53 4.29
CA LYS A 85 -2.56 -13.95 5.65
C LYS A 85 -2.45 -12.44 5.65
N TRP A 86 -1.94 -11.86 4.57
CA TRP A 86 -1.79 -10.42 4.44
C TRP A 86 -2.46 -9.93 3.17
N PHE A 87 -3.12 -8.79 3.29
CA PHE A 87 -3.78 -8.09 2.20
C PHE A 87 -3.23 -6.68 2.08
N THR A 88 -3.12 -6.17 0.88
CA THR A 88 -2.94 -4.74 0.65
C THR A 88 -4.31 -4.14 0.37
N LEU A 89 -4.87 -3.42 1.33
CA LEU A 89 -6.17 -2.79 1.14
C LEU A 89 -6.01 -1.43 0.45
N ALA A 90 -6.74 -1.22 -0.62
CA ALA A 90 -6.68 -0.07 -1.52
C ALA A 90 -8.03 0.68 -1.52
N PHE A 91 -8.09 1.98 -1.58
CA PHE A 91 -7.01 2.96 -1.43
C PHE A 91 -7.42 4.02 -0.42
N ILE A 92 -6.45 4.53 0.32
CA ILE A 92 -6.64 5.79 1.06
C ILE A 92 -6.38 6.95 0.11
N LEU A 93 -7.35 7.83 0.00
CA LEU A 93 -7.32 9.04 -0.80
C LEU A 93 -7.62 10.28 0.05
N SER A 94 -7.59 11.45 -0.58
CA SER A 94 -7.95 12.72 0.04
C SER A 94 -9.46 12.95 -0.01
N ASP A 95 -10.04 13.51 1.03
CA ASP A 95 -11.44 14.01 1.04
C ASP A 95 -11.64 15.32 0.27
N GLY A 96 -10.66 15.70 -0.54
CA GLY A 96 -10.57 17.00 -1.22
C GLY A 96 -9.63 17.98 -0.51
N GLY A 97 -9.24 17.69 0.73
CA GLY A 97 -8.24 18.38 1.55
C GLY A 97 -7.05 17.49 1.92
N CYS A 98 -6.45 17.72 3.08
CA CYS A 98 -5.35 16.90 3.60
C CYS A 98 -5.84 15.90 4.67
N ASN A 99 -7.01 15.29 4.46
CA ASN A 99 -7.55 14.28 5.36
C ASN A 99 -7.69 12.94 4.64
N PRO A 100 -7.13 11.85 5.21
CA PRO A 100 -7.23 10.51 4.64
C PRO A 100 -8.63 9.93 4.83
N LYS A 101 -9.17 9.35 3.76
CA LYS A 101 -10.40 8.56 3.74
C LYS A 101 -10.25 7.40 2.77
N TRP A 102 -10.97 6.31 2.98
CA TRP A 102 -11.12 5.27 1.97
C TRP A 102 -11.83 5.85 0.74
N ASP A 103 -11.22 5.73 -0.43
CA ASP A 103 -11.66 6.31 -1.72
C ASP A 103 -11.95 7.82 -1.70
N GLY A 104 -11.50 8.52 -0.65
CA GLY A 104 -11.74 9.94 -0.47
C GLY A 104 -13.10 10.29 0.12
N ASP A 105 -14.01 9.34 0.30
CA ASP A 105 -15.38 9.57 0.78
C ASP A 105 -15.78 8.70 1.97
N ARG A 106 -15.37 7.43 2.02
CA ARG A 106 -15.70 6.53 3.13
C ARG A 106 -14.86 6.87 4.39
N PRO A 107 -15.43 6.73 5.59
CA PRO A 107 -14.73 7.11 6.81
C PRO A 107 -13.47 6.26 7.02
N LEU A 108 -12.43 6.89 7.59
CA LEU A 108 -11.19 6.17 7.93
C LEU A 108 -11.44 5.07 8.97
N THR A 109 -12.36 5.30 9.90
CA THR A 109 -12.77 4.34 10.94
C THR A 109 -14.29 4.31 11.09
N GLY A 110 -14.84 3.20 11.65
CA GLY A 110 -16.29 3.06 11.88
C GLY A 110 -17.08 2.72 10.61
N GLY A 111 -16.47 2.04 9.63
CA GLY A 111 -17.13 1.67 8.39
C GLY A 111 -16.78 0.27 7.88
N PRO A 112 -17.28 -0.11 6.69
CA PRO A 112 -17.10 -1.46 6.15
C PRO A 112 -15.64 -1.85 5.92
N ASP A 113 -14.76 -0.87 5.72
CA ASP A 113 -13.33 -1.13 5.57
C ASP A 113 -12.71 -1.57 6.92
N GLU A 114 -13.06 -0.92 8.03
CA GLU A 114 -12.64 -1.35 9.37
C GLU A 114 -13.23 -2.70 9.75
N ASP A 115 -14.50 -2.95 9.44
CA ASP A 115 -15.14 -4.26 9.67
C ASP A 115 -14.39 -5.39 8.96
N ALA A 116 -13.93 -5.15 7.72
CA ALA A 116 -13.14 -6.10 6.96
C ALA A 116 -11.74 -6.31 7.57
N ILE A 117 -11.08 -5.26 8.02
CA ILE A 117 -9.79 -5.31 8.71
C ILE A 117 -9.89 -6.14 10.01
N ASP A 118 -10.92 -5.89 10.79
CA ASP A 118 -11.16 -6.62 12.03
C ASP A 118 -11.44 -8.10 11.77
N ALA A 119 -12.20 -8.42 10.72
CA ALA A 119 -12.45 -9.78 10.30
C ALA A 119 -11.17 -10.50 9.84
N ILE A 120 -10.31 -9.83 9.07
CA ILE A 120 -8.98 -10.35 8.66
C ILE A 120 -8.14 -10.68 9.89
N ARG A 121 -8.07 -9.76 10.85
CA ARG A 121 -7.27 -9.94 12.07
C ARG A 121 -7.83 -11.02 12.98
N ALA A 122 -9.14 -11.09 13.14
CA ALA A 122 -9.80 -12.16 13.87
C ALA A 122 -9.53 -13.55 13.28
N ALA A 123 -9.34 -13.62 11.94
CA ALA A 123 -8.93 -14.85 11.23
C ALA A 123 -7.40 -15.10 11.25
N GLY A 124 -6.64 -14.34 12.03
CA GLY A 124 -5.20 -14.50 12.19
C GLY A 124 -4.38 -13.95 11.00
N GLY A 125 -4.92 -12.98 10.28
CA GLY A 125 -4.23 -12.22 9.25
C GLY A 125 -3.84 -10.81 9.70
N ASP A 126 -3.33 -9.99 8.76
CA ASP A 126 -3.09 -8.56 8.95
C ASP A 126 -3.10 -7.83 7.59
N ILE A 127 -2.87 -6.53 7.59
CA ILE A 127 -3.00 -5.69 6.42
C ILE A 127 -1.79 -4.80 6.18
N VAL A 128 -1.58 -4.47 4.91
CA VAL A 128 -0.90 -3.28 4.42
C VAL A 128 -1.98 -2.32 3.95
N VAL A 129 -1.90 -1.05 4.29
CA VAL A 129 -2.79 -0.04 3.69
C VAL A 129 -2.05 0.66 2.58
N SER A 130 -2.68 0.76 1.40
CA SER A 130 -2.16 1.49 0.25
C SER A 130 -2.79 2.87 0.16
N VAL A 131 -1.93 3.87 -0.04
CA VAL A 131 -2.31 5.28 -0.20
C VAL A 131 -1.96 5.73 -1.61
N GLY A 132 -2.94 6.23 -2.35
CA GLY A 132 -2.74 6.70 -3.72
C GLY A 132 -3.54 5.93 -4.76
N GLY A 133 -2.85 5.29 -5.72
CA GLY A 133 -3.46 4.59 -6.85
C GLY A 133 -3.75 5.52 -8.03
N TRP A 134 -4.33 4.99 -9.12
CA TRP A 134 -4.53 5.74 -10.37
C TRP A 134 -5.56 6.87 -10.24
N SER A 135 -6.72 6.59 -9.66
CA SER A 135 -7.87 7.51 -9.63
C SER A 135 -7.98 8.32 -8.33
N GLY A 136 -8.81 9.36 -8.34
CA GLY A 136 -9.18 10.14 -7.16
C GLY A 136 -8.17 11.22 -6.75
N ASP A 137 -8.52 11.96 -5.71
CA ASP A 137 -7.72 13.07 -5.18
C ASP A 137 -6.58 12.53 -4.29
N LYS A 138 -5.33 12.82 -4.66
CA LYS A 138 -4.14 12.31 -3.95
C LYS A 138 -3.77 13.12 -2.72
N LEU A 139 -3.47 12.46 -1.62
CA LEU A 139 -2.99 13.14 -0.40
C LEU A 139 -1.69 13.91 -0.64
N GLY A 140 -0.77 13.37 -1.43
CA GLY A 140 0.49 14.02 -1.76
C GLY A 140 0.32 15.34 -2.53
N GLU A 141 -0.77 15.50 -3.27
CA GLU A 141 -1.11 16.75 -3.95
C GLU A 141 -1.87 17.73 -3.05
N LYS A 142 -2.84 17.24 -2.29
CA LYS A 142 -3.73 18.08 -1.48
C LYS A 142 -3.09 18.58 -0.19
N CYS A 143 -2.20 17.79 0.41
CA CYS A 143 -1.40 18.27 1.53
C CYS A 143 -0.35 19.27 1.04
N THR A 144 -0.29 20.44 1.64
CA THR A 144 0.55 21.56 1.15
C THR A 144 2.02 21.46 1.57
N SER A 145 2.36 20.57 2.52
CA SER A 145 3.73 20.35 3.01
C SER A 145 3.99 18.89 3.34
N ALA A 146 5.26 18.51 3.40
CA ALA A 146 5.68 17.18 3.83
C ALA A 146 5.22 16.86 5.26
N ALA A 147 5.24 17.85 6.16
CA ALA A 147 4.76 17.68 7.54
C ALA A 147 3.25 17.42 7.60
N ALA A 148 2.45 18.11 6.78
CA ALA A 148 1.01 17.89 6.70
C ALA A 148 0.71 16.49 6.13
N LEU A 149 1.43 16.08 5.08
CA LEU A 149 1.29 14.75 4.48
C LEU A 149 1.73 13.64 5.46
N ALA A 150 2.83 13.83 6.18
CA ALA A 150 3.26 12.91 7.23
C ALA A 150 2.19 12.78 8.33
N GLY A 151 1.54 13.88 8.70
CA GLY A 151 0.41 13.87 9.64
C GLY A 151 -0.80 13.09 9.12
N ALA A 152 -1.08 13.16 7.80
CA ALA A 152 -2.14 12.36 7.19
C ALA A 152 -1.78 10.86 7.19
N TYR A 153 -0.56 10.49 6.81
CA TYR A 153 -0.09 9.10 6.91
C TYR A 153 -0.12 8.57 8.35
N GLN A 154 0.30 9.40 9.33
CA GLN A 154 0.28 9.02 10.73
C GLN A 154 -1.14 8.75 11.25
N LYS A 155 -2.16 9.48 10.76
CA LYS A 155 -3.57 9.19 11.09
C LYS A 155 -3.97 7.78 10.64
N VAL A 156 -3.58 7.37 9.42
CA VAL A 156 -3.86 6.03 8.90
C VAL A 156 -3.13 4.95 9.70
N ILE A 157 -1.83 5.19 9.99
CA ILE A 157 -1.02 4.27 10.81
C ILE A 157 -1.65 4.07 12.19
N ASN A 158 -2.06 5.15 12.83
CA ASN A 158 -2.64 5.10 14.18
C ASN A 158 -4.02 4.44 14.20
N ALA A 159 -4.87 4.72 13.19
CA ALA A 159 -6.21 4.17 13.10
C ALA A 159 -6.20 2.63 13.14
N TYR A 160 -5.21 2.03 12.49
CA TYR A 160 -5.15 0.58 12.34
C TYR A 160 -3.93 -0.08 12.98
N HIS A 161 -3.11 0.68 13.73
CA HIS A 161 -1.85 0.16 14.30
C HIS A 161 -1.01 -0.58 13.26
N LEU A 162 -0.79 0.09 12.12
CA LEU A 162 -0.18 -0.54 10.95
C LEU A 162 1.25 -1.00 11.21
N LYS A 163 1.58 -2.18 10.71
CA LYS A 163 2.94 -2.71 10.61
C LYS A 163 3.57 -2.40 9.25
N ALA A 164 2.75 -2.11 8.25
CA ALA A 164 3.21 -1.76 6.90
C ALA A 164 2.31 -0.73 6.25
N LEU A 165 2.93 0.16 5.47
CA LEU A 165 2.28 1.19 4.66
C LEU A 165 2.83 1.12 3.24
N ASP A 166 1.96 1.18 2.26
CA ASP A 166 2.29 1.28 0.85
C ASP A 166 1.88 2.66 0.31
N ILE A 167 2.74 3.27 -0.49
CA ILE A 167 2.43 4.49 -1.22
C ILE A 167 2.42 4.13 -2.70
N ASP A 168 1.25 4.05 -3.28
CA ASP A 168 1.03 3.79 -4.69
C ASP A 168 0.99 5.12 -5.44
N ILE A 169 2.18 5.57 -5.85
CA ILE A 169 2.39 6.90 -6.44
C ILE A 169 2.21 6.86 -7.95
N GLU A 170 1.09 7.40 -8.42
CA GLU A 170 0.69 7.34 -9.82
C GLU A 170 0.22 8.71 -10.36
N ASP A 171 -0.08 8.77 -11.66
CA ASP A 171 -0.67 9.91 -12.37
C ASP A 171 0.04 11.23 -12.07
N THR A 172 -0.72 12.22 -11.66
CA THR A 172 -0.23 13.59 -11.39
C THR A 172 0.64 13.66 -10.14
N GLU A 173 0.45 12.79 -9.17
CA GLU A 173 1.32 12.66 -8.00
C GLU A 173 2.71 12.18 -8.40
N PHE A 174 2.79 11.20 -9.30
CA PHE A 174 4.04 10.67 -9.83
C PHE A 174 4.73 11.68 -10.79
N SER A 175 3.99 12.35 -11.66
CA SER A 175 4.56 13.25 -12.67
C SER A 175 5.16 14.53 -12.10
N LYS A 176 4.68 15.05 -10.96
CA LYS A 176 5.11 16.32 -10.35
C LYS A 176 6.30 16.14 -9.41
N ALA A 177 7.47 16.64 -9.78
CA ALA A 177 8.70 16.53 -9.00
C ALA A 177 8.58 17.05 -7.55
N THR A 178 7.82 18.12 -7.33
CA THR A 178 7.56 18.69 -6.00
C THR A 178 6.70 17.79 -5.13
N VAL A 179 5.79 17.03 -5.73
CA VAL A 179 4.94 16.07 -5.02
C VAL A 179 5.77 14.83 -4.68
N ARG A 180 6.55 14.29 -5.62
CA ARG A 180 7.48 13.18 -5.34
C ARG A 180 8.42 13.50 -4.16
N GLN A 181 8.99 14.71 -4.11
CA GLN A 181 9.84 15.12 -2.98
C GLN A 181 9.04 15.16 -1.68
N ARG A 182 7.82 15.72 -1.72
CA ARG A 182 6.94 15.79 -0.53
C ARG A 182 6.60 14.40 0.01
N VAL A 183 6.30 13.44 -0.86
CA VAL A 183 6.02 12.05 -0.49
C VAL A 183 7.25 11.42 0.18
N VAL A 184 8.43 11.57 -0.40
CA VAL A 184 9.69 11.07 0.18
C VAL A 184 9.95 11.65 1.57
N ASP A 185 9.83 12.96 1.74
CA ASP A 185 10.09 13.64 3.02
C ASP A 185 9.04 13.26 4.09
N ALA A 186 7.78 13.11 3.68
CA ALA A 186 6.71 12.65 4.56
C ALA A 186 6.94 11.21 5.01
N LEU A 187 7.29 10.31 4.08
CA LEU A 187 7.53 8.90 4.38
C LEU A 187 8.73 8.73 5.32
N LYS A 188 9.82 9.48 5.08
CA LYS A 188 10.97 9.53 6.01
C LYS A 188 10.55 9.96 7.42
N THR A 189 9.66 10.96 7.51
CA THR A 189 9.16 11.47 8.79
C THR A 189 8.35 10.42 9.55
N VAL A 190 7.44 9.73 8.87
CA VAL A 190 6.63 8.66 9.52
C VAL A 190 7.47 7.45 9.91
N ARG A 191 8.44 7.03 9.09
CA ARG A 191 9.34 5.94 9.47
C ARG A 191 10.12 6.25 10.74
N LYS A 192 10.63 7.47 10.84
CA LYS A 192 11.33 7.93 12.06
C LYS A 192 10.41 7.92 13.30
N ALA A 193 9.14 8.25 13.12
CA ALA A 193 8.15 8.28 14.20
C ALA A 193 7.62 6.89 14.59
N ASN A 194 7.74 5.89 13.70
CA ASN A 194 7.21 4.55 13.86
C ASN A 194 8.31 3.50 13.62
N PRO A 195 9.23 3.28 14.58
CA PRO A 195 10.27 2.27 14.44
C PRO A 195 9.67 0.88 14.16
N GLY A 196 10.16 0.19 13.14
CA GLY A 196 9.67 -1.12 12.70
C GLY A 196 8.51 -1.07 11.70
N LEU A 197 8.00 0.11 11.34
CA LEU A 197 7.05 0.25 10.25
C LEU A 197 7.74 -0.10 8.92
N VAL A 198 7.24 -1.10 8.23
CA VAL A 198 7.65 -1.45 6.87
C VAL A 198 7.00 -0.48 5.88
N THR A 199 7.77 0.01 4.90
CA THR A 199 7.25 0.92 3.87
C THR A 199 7.55 0.42 2.48
N TYR A 200 6.55 0.53 1.61
CA TYR A 200 6.66 0.27 0.18
C TYR A 200 6.35 1.55 -0.59
N VAL A 201 7.02 1.74 -1.71
CA VAL A 201 6.68 2.77 -2.70
C VAL A 201 6.45 2.07 -4.02
N THR A 202 5.20 2.06 -4.46
CA THR A 202 4.72 1.39 -5.68
C THR A 202 4.56 2.41 -6.79
N MET A 203 5.01 2.10 -8.01
CA MET A 203 5.00 3.01 -9.18
C MET A 203 4.98 2.24 -10.49
N GLY A 204 4.54 2.90 -11.55
CA GLY A 204 4.62 2.38 -12.92
C GLY A 204 6.05 2.14 -13.39
N THR A 205 6.20 1.31 -14.43
CA THR A 205 7.51 0.98 -15.02
C THR A 205 7.42 0.78 -16.54
N THR A 206 8.56 0.75 -17.20
CA THR A 206 8.70 0.27 -18.60
C THR A 206 9.12 -1.21 -18.60
N PRO A 207 9.09 -1.91 -19.75
CA PRO A 207 9.58 -3.29 -19.83
C PRO A 207 11.05 -3.48 -19.41
N THR A 208 11.82 -2.39 -19.32
CA THR A 208 13.24 -2.41 -18.95
C THR A 208 13.55 -1.80 -17.59
N GLY A 209 12.52 -1.55 -16.77
CA GLY A 209 12.63 -0.95 -15.43
C GLY A 209 12.09 0.48 -15.37
N PRO A 210 12.25 1.16 -14.24
CA PRO A 210 11.72 2.51 -14.04
C PRO A 210 12.19 3.47 -15.12
N ASP A 211 11.29 4.32 -15.59
CA ASP A 211 11.61 5.42 -16.50
C ASP A 211 12.45 6.51 -15.82
N ALA A 212 12.64 7.64 -16.48
CA ALA A 212 13.39 8.77 -15.91
C ALA A 212 12.74 9.33 -14.64
N THR A 213 11.40 9.32 -14.56
CA THR A 213 10.64 9.82 -13.42
C THR A 213 10.73 8.87 -12.21
N GLY A 214 10.60 7.57 -12.45
CA GLY A 214 10.78 6.55 -11.40
C GLY A 214 12.22 6.52 -10.87
N LYS A 215 13.21 6.65 -11.76
CA LYS A 215 14.62 6.79 -11.35
C LYS A 215 14.88 8.07 -10.54
N ASP A 216 14.21 9.19 -10.87
CA ASP A 216 14.27 10.42 -10.08
C ASP A 216 13.66 10.23 -8.69
N LEU A 217 12.52 9.54 -8.59
CA LEU A 217 11.87 9.24 -7.30
C LEU A 217 12.79 8.41 -6.39
N ILE A 218 13.39 7.34 -6.90
CA ILE A 218 14.34 6.48 -6.17
C ILE A 218 15.57 7.29 -5.71
N LYS A 219 16.13 8.14 -6.60
CA LYS A 219 17.27 9.03 -6.25
C LYS A 219 16.91 10.04 -5.16
N ARG A 220 15.70 10.60 -5.18
CA ARG A 220 15.20 11.49 -4.11
C ARG A 220 15.12 10.76 -2.78
N GLY A 221 14.61 9.52 -2.79
CA GLY A 221 14.59 8.66 -1.60
C GLY A 221 15.98 8.48 -1.01
N ALA A 222 16.94 8.09 -1.84
CA ALA A 222 18.33 7.90 -1.42
C ALA A 222 18.97 9.21 -0.92
N ALA A 223 18.82 10.31 -1.66
CA ALA A 223 19.37 11.62 -1.28
C ALA A 223 18.76 12.16 0.03
N ALA A 224 17.48 11.90 0.28
CA ALA A 224 16.83 12.22 1.54
C ALA A 224 17.26 11.32 2.70
N GLY A 225 17.90 10.18 2.43
CA GLY A 225 18.18 9.14 3.42
C GLY A 225 16.89 8.43 3.89
N LEU A 226 15.96 8.22 2.98
CA LEU A 226 14.79 7.37 3.22
C LEU A 226 15.22 5.91 3.16
N ASP A 227 15.17 5.23 4.29
CA ASP A 227 15.37 3.80 4.39
C ASP A 227 14.05 3.07 4.04
N ASN A 228 13.77 2.93 2.73
CA ASN A 228 12.55 2.32 2.24
C ASN A 228 12.74 0.80 2.12
N ASP A 229 11.79 0.03 2.64
CA ASP A 229 11.91 -1.45 2.66
C ASP A 229 11.70 -2.06 1.27
N GLY A 230 10.88 -1.44 0.42
CA GLY A 230 10.66 -1.93 -0.94
C GLY A 230 10.27 -0.83 -1.93
N TRP A 231 11.07 -0.68 -2.98
CA TRP A 231 10.70 0.01 -4.20
C TRP A 231 9.98 -1.00 -5.08
N VAL A 232 8.69 -0.77 -5.37
CA VAL A 232 7.83 -1.73 -6.05
C VAL A 232 7.45 -1.19 -7.42
N VAL A 233 7.52 -2.03 -8.45
CA VAL A 233 7.06 -1.65 -9.79
C VAL A 233 5.81 -2.41 -10.18
N MET A 234 5.02 -1.78 -11.05
CA MET A 234 3.82 -2.32 -11.68
C MET A 234 4.13 -2.66 -13.13
N PRO A 235 4.57 -3.90 -13.45
CA PRO A 235 5.01 -4.32 -14.78
C PRO A 235 3.82 -4.77 -15.64
N PHE A 236 2.96 -3.85 -15.97
CA PHE A 236 1.80 -4.01 -16.85
C PHE A 236 1.46 -2.67 -17.50
N ASP A 237 0.56 -2.67 -18.48
CA ASP A 237 0.20 -1.51 -19.32
C ASP A 237 1.44 -0.85 -19.93
N PHE A 238 2.28 -1.68 -20.54
CA PHE A 238 3.56 -1.26 -21.09
C PHE A 238 3.46 -0.46 -22.39
N GLY A 239 2.30 -0.48 -23.06
CA GLY A 239 2.15 0.05 -24.42
C GLY A 239 2.93 -0.75 -25.46
N GLY A 240 3.28 -1.98 -25.13
CA GLY A 240 4.02 -2.93 -25.96
C GLY A 240 5.22 -3.55 -25.26
N HIS A 241 5.39 -4.85 -25.44
CA HIS A 241 6.50 -5.63 -24.89
C HIS A 241 6.92 -6.75 -25.87
N THR A 242 8.01 -7.43 -25.59
CA THR A 242 8.47 -8.60 -26.37
C THR A 242 8.48 -9.84 -25.47
N GLY A 243 8.09 -10.99 -26.03
CA GLY A 243 8.04 -12.25 -25.29
C GLY A 243 6.82 -12.35 -24.38
N THR A 244 6.95 -13.09 -23.28
CA THR A 244 5.88 -13.25 -22.26
C THR A 244 5.92 -12.14 -21.25
N MET A 245 4.77 -11.86 -20.61
CA MET A 245 4.69 -10.86 -19.54
C MET A 245 5.56 -11.24 -18.32
N GLY A 246 5.71 -12.53 -18.05
CA GLY A 246 6.64 -12.99 -17.01
C GLY A 246 8.09 -12.62 -17.30
N ALA A 247 8.55 -12.80 -18.55
CA ALA A 247 9.91 -12.42 -18.96
C ALA A 247 10.11 -10.90 -18.98
N ALA A 248 9.11 -10.14 -19.46
CA ALA A 248 9.14 -8.66 -19.43
C ALA A 248 9.19 -8.15 -17.98
N THR A 249 8.41 -8.75 -17.09
CA THR A 249 8.43 -8.42 -15.65
C THR A 249 9.80 -8.67 -15.03
N VAL A 250 10.45 -9.79 -15.31
CA VAL A 250 11.81 -10.10 -14.83
C VAL A 250 12.80 -9.03 -15.34
N THR A 251 12.72 -8.66 -16.61
CA THR A 251 13.58 -7.60 -17.18
C THR A 251 13.34 -6.25 -16.48
N ALA A 252 12.08 -5.90 -16.22
CA ALA A 252 11.74 -4.68 -15.50
C ALA A 252 12.28 -4.68 -14.06
N LEU A 253 12.24 -5.83 -13.37
CA LEU A 253 12.79 -6.00 -12.03
C LEU A 253 14.32 -5.88 -12.00
N ASP A 254 15.03 -6.40 -13.00
CA ASP A 254 16.48 -6.20 -13.12
C ASP A 254 16.85 -4.73 -13.35
N GLY A 255 16.03 -4.01 -14.11
CA GLY A 255 16.15 -2.57 -14.28
C GLY A 255 15.90 -1.80 -12.99
N LEU A 256 14.87 -2.19 -12.22
CA LEU A 256 14.58 -1.62 -10.91
C LEU A 256 15.73 -1.87 -9.93
N LYS A 257 16.21 -3.12 -9.83
CA LYS A 257 17.35 -3.50 -9.00
C LYS A 257 18.58 -2.63 -9.31
N SER A 258 18.85 -2.43 -10.58
CA SER A 258 19.98 -1.61 -11.03
C SER A 258 19.82 -0.14 -10.63
N ALA A 259 18.60 0.41 -10.72
CA ALA A 259 18.30 1.77 -10.30
C ALA A 259 18.46 1.95 -8.77
N VAL A 260 17.92 1.02 -7.97
CA VAL A 260 18.02 1.03 -6.51
C VAL A 260 19.48 0.86 -6.07
N LYS A 261 20.20 -0.13 -6.64
CA LYS A 261 21.64 -0.32 -6.40
C LYS A 261 22.43 0.94 -6.62
N SER A 262 22.21 1.59 -7.77
CA SER A 262 22.95 2.82 -8.14
C SER A 262 22.62 4.00 -7.23
N ALA A 263 21.37 4.16 -6.83
CA ALA A 263 20.94 5.30 -6.00
C ALA A 263 21.42 5.19 -4.56
N TYR A 264 21.37 3.99 -3.97
CA TYR A 264 21.68 3.74 -2.56
C TYR A 264 23.11 3.23 -2.33
N GLY A 265 23.84 2.87 -3.37
CA GLY A 265 25.17 2.26 -3.23
C GLY A 265 25.14 0.83 -2.68
N TYR A 266 24.05 0.12 -2.84
CA TYR A 266 23.86 -1.24 -2.33
C TYR A 266 24.72 -2.28 -3.07
N SER A 267 24.99 -3.41 -2.40
CA SER A 267 25.38 -4.65 -3.07
C SER A 267 24.23 -5.18 -3.94
N ASP A 268 24.48 -6.16 -4.78
CA ASP A 268 23.40 -6.79 -5.56
C ASP A 268 22.35 -7.45 -4.66
N ASP A 269 22.78 -8.21 -3.65
CA ASP A 269 21.88 -8.85 -2.69
C ASP A 269 21.04 -7.81 -1.92
N ALA A 270 21.67 -6.77 -1.39
CA ALA A 270 20.94 -5.71 -0.71
C ALA A 270 19.93 -5.00 -1.63
N ALA A 271 20.30 -4.74 -2.89
CA ALA A 271 19.38 -4.12 -3.85
C ALA A 271 18.16 -5.02 -4.14
N TYR A 272 18.36 -6.32 -4.29
CA TYR A 272 17.24 -7.26 -4.46
C TYR A 272 16.28 -7.25 -3.26
N ARG A 273 16.81 -7.18 -2.05
CA ARG A 273 15.98 -7.13 -0.83
C ARG A 273 15.20 -5.83 -0.65
N HIS A 274 15.47 -4.82 -1.48
CA HIS A 274 14.78 -3.52 -1.48
C HIS A 274 13.98 -3.27 -2.75
N ILE A 275 13.72 -4.30 -3.57
CA ILE A 275 12.81 -4.19 -4.71
C ILE A 275 11.60 -5.09 -4.55
N GLY A 276 10.54 -4.77 -5.28
CA GLY A 276 9.34 -5.59 -5.31
C GLY A 276 8.55 -5.45 -6.60
N VAL A 277 7.52 -6.26 -6.72
CA VAL A 277 6.60 -6.28 -7.85
C VAL A 277 5.15 -6.30 -7.37
N SER A 278 4.30 -5.51 -8.02
CA SER A 278 2.85 -5.65 -8.01
C SER A 278 2.41 -5.88 -9.45
N SER A 279 2.20 -7.14 -9.84
CA SER A 279 1.75 -7.49 -11.19
C SER A 279 0.24 -7.22 -11.35
N MET A 280 -0.32 -7.38 -12.55
CA MET A 280 -1.76 -7.40 -12.78
C MET A 280 -2.18 -8.79 -13.25
N ASN A 281 -3.24 -9.36 -12.69
CA ASN A 281 -3.65 -10.71 -13.05
C ASN A 281 -4.63 -10.74 -14.23
N GLY A 282 -4.27 -11.47 -15.27
CA GLY A 282 -5.10 -11.64 -16.46
C GLY A 282 -4.91 -10.53 -17.49
N LYS A 283 -5.99 -10.14 -18.15
CA LYS A 283 -5.94 -9.04 -19.13
C LYS A 283 -5.68 -7.73 -18.41
N THR A 284 -4.75 -6.94 -18.93
CA THR A 284 -4.46 -5.60 -18.42
C THR A 284 -5.36 -4.55 -19.13
N ASP A 285 -5.15 -3.27 -18.83
CA ASP A 285 -5.87 -2.20 -19.52
C ASP A 285 -5.35 -2.00 -20.96
N ASP A 286 -4.15 -2.51 -21.29
CA ASP A 286 -3.66 -2.63 -22.65
C ASP A 286 -4.30 -3.83 -23.36
N ALA A 287 -4.97 -3.57 -24.48
CA ALA A 287 -5.79 -4.57 -25.19
C ALA A 287 -5.01 -5.83 -25.62
N ASP A 288 -3.73 -5.68 -25.94
CA ASP A 288 -2.85 -6.75 -26.43
C ASP A 288 -1.99 -7.38 -25.33
N GLU A 289 -2.25 -7.03 -24.06
CA GLU A 289 -1.45 -7.48 -22.94
C GLU A 289 -2.26 -8.41 -22.02
N THR A 290 -1.65 -9.54 -21.70
CA THR A 290 -2.28 -10.54 -20.82
C THR A 290 -1.22 -11.21 -19.95
N VAL A 291 -1.43 -11.13 -18.64
CA VAL A 291 -0.57 -11.79 -17.64
C VAL A 291 -1.22 -13.09 -17.18
N THR A 292 -0.58 -14.20 -17.48
CA THR A 292 -1.11 -15.54 -17.20
C THR A 292 -0.64 -16.09 -15.85
N THR A 293 -1.24 -17.19 -15.40
CA THR A 293 -0.74 -17.93 -14.22
C THR A 293 0.67 -18.50 -14.44
N THR A 294 1.08 -18.75 -15.69
CA THR A 294 2.45 -19.13 -16.02
C THR A 294 3.42 -17.99 -15.80
N ASP A 295 3.04 -16.77 -16.17
CA ASP A 295 3.83 -15.56 -15.91
C ASP A 295 4.01 -15.32 -14.41
N PHE A 296 2.94 -15.50 -13.62
CA PHE A 296 3.02 -15.43 -12.16
C PHE A 296 3.98 -16.45 -11.55
N ARG A 297 4.05 -17.67 -12.11
CA ARG A 297 5.03 -18.67 -11.66
C ARG A 297 6.47 -18.29 -12.03
N THR A 298 6.67 -17.67 -13.19
CA THR A 298 7.97 -17.10 -13.58
C THR A 298 8.41 -16.02 -12.61
N ILE A 299 7.52 -15.08 -12.27
CA ILE A 299 7.76 -14.02 -11.29
C ILE A 299 8.03 -14.62 -9.89
N LEU A 300 7.27 -15.62 -9.47
CA LEU A 300 7.49 -16.33 -8.20
C LEU A 300 8.91 -16.93 -8.14
N GLY A 301 9.35 -17.61 -9.21
CA GLY A 301 10.70 -18.18 -9.29
C GLY A 301 11.79 -17.12 -9.13
N TYR A 302 11.65 -15.99 -9.79
CA TYR A 302 12.55 -14.85 -9.63
C TYR A 302 12.53 -14.29 -8.20
N ALA A 303 11.34 -14.08 -7.66
CA ALA A 303 11.17 -13.57 -6.29
C ALA A 303 11.84 -14.48 -5.26
N GLN A 304 11.65 -15.79 -5.37
CA GLN A 304 12.26 -16.78 -4.49
C GLN A 304 13.78 -16.87 -4.64
N GLN A 305 14.29 -16.75 -5.87
CA GLN A 305 15.72 -16.79 -6.16
C GLN A 305 16.46 -15.59 -5.54
N HIS A 306 15.85 -14.43 -5.57
CA HIS A 306 16.48 -13.16 -5.19
C HIS A 306 16.03 -12.62 -3.84
N HIS A 307 15.04 -13.23 -3.18
CA HIS A 307 14.46 -12.78 -1.92
C HIS A 307 14.05 -11.30 -1.96
N ILE A 308 13.27 -10.92 -2.98
CA ILE A 308 12.81 -9.53 -3.14
C ILE A 308 11.90 -9.10 -1.99
N ALA A 309 11.81 -7.81 -1.71
CA ALA A 309 11.03 -7.27 -0.59
C ALA A 309 9.53 -7.57 -0.68
N ARG A 310 8.98 -7.67 -1.90
CA ARG A 310 7.53 -7.80 -2.10
C ARG A 310 7.19 -8.49 -3.42
N TYR A 311 6.21 -9.40 -3.35
CA TYR A 311 5.49 -9.95 -4.50
C TYR A 311 3.99 -9.82 -4.26
N ALA A 312 3.35 -8.85 -4.88
CA ALA A 312 1.92 -8.56 -4.84
C ALA A 312 1.31 -8.53 -6.25
N PHE A 313 0.02 -8.27 -6.35
CA PHE A 313 -0.65 -8.05 -7.63
C PHE A 313 -1.98 -7.31 -7.46
N TRP A 314 -2.40 -6.59 -8.48
CA TRP A 314 -3.72 -6.04 -8.69
C TRP A 314 -4.55 -7.00 -9.52
N SER A 315 -5.58 -7.69 -9.02
CA SER A 315 -6.05 -7.68 -7.64
C SER A 315 -6.81 -8.97 -7.32
N ILE A 316 -7.06 -9.24 -6.07
CA ILE A 316 -7.92 -10.36 -5.62
C ILE A 316 -9.31 -10.23 -6.23
N ASN A 317 -9.87 -9.01 -6.33
CA ASN A 317 -11.15 -8.75 -7.00
C ASN A 317 -11.26 -9.42 -8.36
N ARG A 318 -10.17 -9.48 -9.10
CA ARG A 318 -10.07 -10.04 -10.44
C ARG A 318 -9.73 -11.55 -10.46
N ASP A 319 -9.38 -12.15 -9.31
CA ASP A 319 -8.86 -13.53 -9.26
C ASP A 319 -9.96 -14.60 -9.35
N ARG A 320 -10.73 -14.51 -10.43
CA ARG A 320 -11.83 -15.41 -10.78
C ARG A 320 -12.10 -15.40 -12.29
N VAL A 321 -12.75 -16.45 -12.77
CA VAL A 321 -13.23 -16.55 -14.15
C VAL A 321 -14.35 -15.53 -14.39
N CYS A 322 -14.36 -14.93 -15.57
CA CYS A 322 -15.41 -14.03 -15.98
C CYS A 322 -16.74 -14.76 -16.17
N GLY A 323 -17.78 -14.26 -15.52
CA GLY A 323 -19.17 -14.67 -15.74
C GLY A 323 -19.89 -13.73 -16.70
N SER A 324 -21.16 -13.99 -16.95
CA SER A 324 -22.00 -13.07 -17.72
C SER A 324 -22.09 -11.71 -17.03
N GLY A 325 -21.82 -10.62 -17.76
CA GLY A 325 -21.84 -9.25 -17.23
C GLY A 325 -20.65 -8.89 -16.32
N SER A 326 -19.57 -9.66 -16.34
CA SER A 326 -18.29 -9.28 -15.72
C SER A 326 -17.56 -8.25 -16.59
N ASP A 327 -16.78 -7.41 -15.93
CA ASP A 327 -15.87 -6.45 -16.52
C ASP A 327 -14.42 -6.72 -16.07
N GLY A 328 -13.48 -5.92 -16.55
CA GLY A 328 -12.05 -6.05 -16.20
C GLY A 328 -11.74 -5.88 -14.73
N ASP A 329 -12.60 -5.23 -13.96
CA ASP A 329 -12.41 -5.00 -12.52
C ASP A 329 -12.89 -6.17 -11.66
N THR A 330 -13.74 -7.03 -12.21
CA THR A 330 -14.40 -8.10 -11.49
C THR A 330 -13.95 -9.50 -11.89
N CYS A 331 -13.08 -9.65 -12.87
CA CYS A 331 -12.51 -10.93 -13.28
C CYS A 331 -11.21 -10.76 -14.07
N SER A 332 -10.40 -11.81 -14.18
CA SER A 332 -9.09 -11.75 -14.86
C SER A 332 -9.14 -11.76 -16.39
N GLY A 333 -10.26 -12.16 -16.98
CA GLY A 333 -10.37 -12.30 -18.45
C GLY A 333 -9.63 -13.51 -19.03
N VAL A 334 -9.05 -14.38 -18.19
CA VAL A 334 -8.33 -15.60 -18.59
C VAL A 334 -8.93 -16.86 -17.96
N SER A 335 -8.58 -18.01 -18.54
CA SER A 335 -8.95 -19.30 -17.95
C SER A 335 -8.09 -19.55 -16.71
N GLN A 336 -8.72 -19.82 -15.59
CA GLN A 336 -8.09 -20.08 -14.30
C GLN A 336 -9.00 -20.87 -13.35
N SER A 337 -8.44 -21.44 -12.31
CA SER A 337 -9.19 -21.91 -11.15
C SER A 337 -9.48 -20.74 -10.20
N PRO A 338 -10.51 -20.82 -9.33
CA PRO A 338 -10.77 -19.79 -8.33
C PRO A 338 -9.53 -19.49 -7.47
N TYR A 339 -9.18 -18.22 -7.37
CA TYR A 339 -8.02 -17.72 -6.61
C TYR A 339 -6.67 -18.32 -7.05
N GLU A 340 -6.50 -18.65 -8.33
CA GLU A 340 -5.28 -19.30 -8.80
C GLU A 340 -4.05 -18.39 -8.68
N PHE A 341 -4.20 -17.11 -9.01
CA PHE A 341 -3.11 -16.13 -8.88
C PHE A 341 -2.74 -15.91 -7.42
N THR A 342 -3.72 -15.75 -6.52
CA THR A 342 -3.47 -15.67 -5.08
C THR A 342 -2.74 -16.92 -4.56
N LYS A 343 -3.17 -18.12 -4.98
CA LYS A 343 -2.51 -19.38 -4.59
C LYS A 343 -1.07 -19.49 -5.07
N ILE A 344 -0.69 -18.80 -6.15
CA ILE A 344 0.70 -18.73 -6.60
C ILE A 344 1.48 -17.75 -5.71
N VAL A 345 0.95 -16.55 -5.50
CA VAL A 345 1.63 -15.49 -4.75
C VAL A 345 1.90 -15.89 -3.30
N VAL A 346 0.96 -16.54 -2.62
CA VAL A 346 1.13 -16.98 -1.21
C VAL A 346 2.22 -18.03 -1.01
N GLN A 347 2.77 -18.62 -2.09
CA GLN A 347 3.95 -19.49 -2.01
C GLN A 347 5.24 -18.71 -1.75
N TYR A 348 5.23 -17.41 -2.02
CA TYR A 348 6.33 -16.53 -1.68
C TYR A 348 6.40 -16.30 -0.16
N LYS A 349 7.59 -16.42 0.42
CA LYS A 349 7.81 -16.31 1.88
C LYS A 349 8.85 -15.26 2.27
N GLY A 350 9.30 -14.44 1.30
CA GLY A 350 10.31 -13.41 1.50
C GLY A 350 11.74 -13.90 1.36
#